data_3af00cdfe6059bef010d6f8e6fd25646
#
_entry.id   3af00cdfe6059bef010d6f8e6fd25646
#
_cell.length_a   1.000
_cell.length_b   1.000
_cell.length_c   1.000
_cell.angle_alpha   90.00
_cell.angle_beta   90.00
_cell.angle_gamma   90.00
#
_symmetry.space_group_name_H-M   'P 1'
#
loop_
_entity.id
_entity.type
_entity.pdbx_description
1 polymer ?
#
loop_
_entity_poly.entity_id
_entity_poly.type
_entity_poly.pdbx_seq_one_letter_code
_entity_poly.pdbx_strand_id
1 'polypeptide(L)'
;MGHIELLDAYNNVINEWKERTRMENGDVLELIDRGLVVCENTHRRGLLLNGINPSFNEKKNDKSNIFFVFSNAEDQGRSRYWAKKHKQFGGRDSDLVQNHMGYLDLFPLKESRQLRFEKILRPYNDLRMLLLKKTQEEIERIDPKLIVHANKGSLYY
;
A
#
# COMPACT_ATOMS: atom_id res chain seq x y z
N MET A 1 15.57 -2.96 1.01
CA MET A 1 14.75 -3.52 -0.10
C MET A 1 14.25 -2.34 -0.92
N GLY A 2 14.55 -2.31 -2.21
CA GLY A 2 14.00 -1.30 -3.11
C GLY A 2 12.52 -1.58 -3.38
N HIS A 3 11.81 -0.62 -3.98
CA HIS A 3 10.39 -0.79 -4.33
C HIS A 3 10.14 -1.97 -5.29
N ILE A 4 11.09 -2.29 -6.17
CA ILE A 4 11.02 -3.46 -7.07
C ILE A 4 11.06 -4.76 -6.26
N GLU A 5 12.00 -4.88 -5.33
CA GLU A 5 12.12 -6.07 -4.47
C GLU A 5 10.88 -6.26 -3.57
N LEU A 6 10.28 -5.18 -3.10
CA LEU A 6 9.03 -5.24 -2.31
C LEU A 6 7.85 -5.68 -3.19
N LEU A 7 7.76 -5.18 -4.43
CA LEU A 7 6.75 -5.62 -5.38
C LEU A 7 6.91 -7.12 -5.67
N ASP A 8 8.13 -7.58 -5.93
CA ASP A 8 8.42 -8.98 -6.20
C ASP A 8 8.08 -9.87 -5.00
N ALA A 9 8.34 -9.40 -3.78
CA ALA A 9 7.97 -10.11 -2.56
C ALA A 9 6.44 -10.29 -2.44
N TYR A 10 5.66 -9.25 -2.76
CA TYR A 10 4.19 -9.36 -2.78
C TYR A 10 3.70 -10.28 -3.90
N ASN A 11 4.26 -10.16 -5.12
CA ASN A 11 3.89 -11.01 -6.24
C ASN A 11 4.19 -12.49 -5.96
N ASN A 12 5.32 -12.79 -5.37
CA ASN A 12 5.69 -14.18 -5.00
C ASN A 12 4.66 -14.76 -4.02
N VAL A 13 4.31 -14.03 -2.96
CA VAL A 13 3.29 -14.45 -2.00
C VAL A 13 1.94 -14.70 -2.67
N ILE A 14 1.52 -13.81 -3.56
CA ILE A 14 0.24 -13.93 -4.27
C ILE A 14 0.26 -15.14 -5.22
N ASN A 15 1.36 -15.36 -5.94
CA ASN A 15 1.49 -16.48 -6.87
C ASN A 15 1.50 -17.82 -6.12
N GLU A 16 2.28 -17.96 -5.05
CA GLU A 16 2.28 -19.14 -4.20
C GLU A 16 0.88 -19.43 -3.62
N TRP A 17 0.17 -18.40 -3.20
CA TRP A 17 -1.20 -18.54 -2.72
C TRP A 17 -2.15 -19.01 -3.83
N LYS A 18 -2.08 -18.42 -5.05
CA LYS A 18 -2.88 -18.84 -6.22
C LYS A 18 -2.63 -20.30 -6.58
N GLU A 19 -1.38 -20.72 -6.66
CA GLU A 19 -0.99 -22.09 -6.97
C GLU A 19 -1.54 -23.10 -5.94
N ARG A 20 -1.43 -22.76 -4.66
CA ARG A 20 -1.92 -23.60 -3.56
C ARG A 20 -3.44 -23.73 -3.57
N THR A 21 -4.16 -22.64 -3.80
CA THR A 21 -5.63 -22.62 -3.76
C THR A 21 -6.28 -23.09 -5.05
N ARG A 22 -5.53 -23.10 -6.15
CA ARG A 22 -6.02 -23.45 -7.50
C ARG A 22 -7.30 -22.70 -7.88
N MET A 23 -7.43 -21.46 -7.40
CA MET A 23 -8.60 -20.63 -7.66
C MET A 23 -8.58 -20.12 -9.10
N GLU A 24 -9.69 -20.32 -9.84
CA GLU A 24 -9.80 -19.93 -11.26
C GLU A 24 -10.63 -18.65 -11.46
N ASN A 25 -11.47 -18.28 -10.50
CA ASN A 25 -12.30 -17.08 -10.56
C ASN A 25 -12.64 -16.52 -9.17
N GLY A 26 -13.21 -15.34 -9.14
CA GLY A 26 -13.69 -14.69 -7.91
C GLY A 26 -13.20 -13.26 -7.73
N ASP A 27 -13.90 -12.52 -6.87
CA ASP A 27 -13.62 -11.09 -6.60
C ASP A 27 -12.18 -10.83 -6.12
N VAL A 28 -11.57 -11.79 -5.44
CA VAL A 28 -10.18 -11.67 -4.96
C VAL A 28 -9.18 -11.72 -6.12
N LEU A 29 -9.43 -12.53 -7.15
CA LEU A 29 -8.60 -12.55 -8.34
C LEU A 29 -8.75 -11.27 -9.15
N GLU A 30 -9.97 -10.73 -9.28
CA GLU A 30 -10.19 -9.42 -9.89
C GLU A 30 -9.44 -8.31 -9.12
N LEU A 31 -9.44 -8.39 -7.79
CA LEU A 31 -8.71 -7.44 -6.95
C LEU A 31 -7.20 -7.52 -7.21
N ILE A 32 -6.64 -8.72 -7.32
CA ILE A 32 -5.23 -8.96 -7.63
C ILE A 32 -4.90 -8.46 -9.05
N ASP A 33 -5.76 -8.72 -10.03
CA ASP A 33 -5.56 -8.34 -11.42
C ASP A 33 -5.56 -6.81 -11.66
N ARG A 34 -6.03 -6.03 -10.70
CA ARG A 34 -5.91 -4.56 -10.72
C ARG A 34 -4.47 -4.06 -10.57
N GLY A 35 -3.54 -4.96 -10.26
CA GLY A 35 -2.15 -4.64 -9.98
C GLY A 35 -1.93 -4.08 -8.58
N LEU A 36 -0.68 -3.92 -8.23
CA LEU A 36 -0.23 -3.52 -6.90
C LEU A 36 0.24 -2.06 -6.89
N VAL A 37 0.18 -1.42 -5.73
CA VAL A 37 0.79 -0.11 -5.50
C VAL A 37 1.84 -0.24 -4.42
N VAL A 38 3.05 0.21 -4.72
CA VAL A 38 4.18 0.17 -3.81
C VAL A 38 4.80 1.56 -3.70
N CYS A 39 4.94 2.04 -2.48
CA CYS A 39 5.68 3.28 -2.20
C CYS A 39 7.15 2.95 -1.94
N GLU A 40 8.04 3.68 -2.58
CA GLU A 40 9.45 3.62 -2.29
C GLU A 40 9.76 4.36 -0.98
N ASN A 41 10.28 3.64 -0.01
CA ASN A 41 10.65 4.17 1.29
C ASN A 41 12.17 4.10 1.48
N THR A 42 12.81 5.25 1.34
CA THR A 42 14.27 5.36 1.47
C THR A 42 14.72 5.86 2.85
N HIS A 43 13.80 6.41 3.64
CA HIS A 43 14.10 7.08 4.90
C HIS A 43 13.94 6.15 6.09
N ARG A 44 15.07 5.60 6.54
CA ARG A 44 15.11 4.82 7.77
C ARG A 44 14.92 5.72 9.00
N ARG A 45 14.22 5.20 10.03
CA ARG A 45 14.00 5.87 11.31
C ARG A 45 13.29 7.22 11.22
N GLY A 46 12.59 7.47 10.13
CA GLY A 46 11.75 8.64 9.96
C GLY A 46 10.33 8.44 10.47
N LEU A 47 9.41 9.21 9.94
CA LEU A 47 7.99 9.09 10.15
C LEU A 47 7.39 8.23 9.03
N LEU A 48 6.66 7.18 9.38
CA LEU A 48 5.92 6.35 8.44
C LEU A 48 4.42 6.66 8.53
N LEU A 49 3.85 7.16 7.46
CA LEU A 49 2.40 7.29 7.32
C LEU A 49 1.83 5.98 6.78
N ASN A 50 0.93 5.36 7.53
CA ASN A 50 0.38 4.06 7.20
C ASN A 50 -1.09 4.15 6.77
N GLY A 51 -1.41 3.62 5.59
CA GLY A 51 -2.75 3.44 5.06
C GLY A 51 -3.24 2.00 5.17
N ILE A 52 -4.46 1.72 4.69
CA ILE A 52 -4.99 0.35 4.63
C ILE A 52 -4.66 -0.26 3.28
N ASN A 53 -5.11 0.37 2.22
CA ASN A 53 -4.91 -0.06 0.85
C ASN A 53 -5.02 1.12 -0.12
N PRO A 54 -4.33 1.05 -1.26
CA PRO A 54 -4.44 2.06 -2.29
C PRO A 54 -5.80 1.99 -2.99
N SER A 55 -6.23 3.11 -3.56
CA SER A 55 -7.49 3.12 -4.28
C SER A 55 -7.33 2.76 -5.74
N PHE A 56 -8.42 2.27 -6.31
CA PHE A 56 -8.55 1.93 -7.71
C PHE A 56 -9.38 2.99 -8.45
N ASN A 57 -8.91 3.44 -9.60
CA ASN A 57 -9.68 4.32 -10.46
C ASN A 57 -10.48 3.50 -11.49
N GLU A 58 -11.73 3.22 -11.18
CA GLU A 58 -12.61 2.41 -12.04
C GLU A 58 -12.79 3.03 -13.44
N LYS A 59 -12.77 4.36 -13.56
CA LYS A 59 -12.94 5.05 -14.85
C LYS A 59 -11.75 4.85 -15.78
N LYS A 60 -10.54 4.81 -15.22
CA LYS A 60 -9.31 4.56 -15.99
C LYS A 60 -9.04 3.08 -16.19
N ASN A 61 -9.65 2.22 -15.36
CA ASN A 61 -9.43 0.76 -15.34
C ASN A 61 -7.94 0.40 -15.43
N ASP A 62 -7.10 1.16 -14.73
CA ASP A 62 -5.65 0.96 -14.75
C ASP A 62 -5.28 -0.26 -13.92
N LYS A 63 -4.93 -1.34 -14.60
CA LYS A 63 -4.51 -2.62 -14.02
C LYS A 63 -2.98 -2.73 -13.90
N SER A 64 -2.23 -1.67 -14.14
CA SER A 64 -0.78 -1.67 -14.00
C SER A 64 -0.33 -1.61 -12.55
N ASN A 65 0.88 -2.11 -12.27
CA ASN A 65 1.55 -1.81 -11.01
C ASN A 65 1.97 -0.34 -10.96
N ILE A 66 1.82 0.27 -9.80
CA ILE A 66 2.14 1.68 -9.59
C ILE A 66 3.24 1.79 -8.53
N PHE A 67 4.25 2.60 -8.86
CA PHE A 67 5.33 2.98 -7.95
C PHE A 67 5.29 4.47 -7.70
N PHE A 68 5.52 4.88 -6.47
CA PHE A 68 5.63 6.29 -6.15
C PHE A 68 6.53 6.52 -4.93
N VAL A 69 6.97 7.76 -4.76
CA VAL A 69 7.63 8.26 -3.55
C VAL A 69 6.65 9.20 -2.86
N PHE A 70 6.55 9.15 -1.53
CA PHE A 70 5.55 9.93 -0.79
C PHE A 70 5.63 11.42 -1.09
N SER A 71 6.84 12.00 -1.15
CA SER A 71 7.04 13.42 -1.47
C SER A 71 6.53 13.83 -2.86
N ASN A 72 6.44 12.89 -3.80
CA ASN A 72 5.95 13.11 -5.17
C ASN A 72 4.53 12.55 -5.41
N ALA A 73 3.85 12.12 -4.36
CA ALA A 73 2.56 11.44 -4.47
C ALA A 73 1.46 12.31 -5.11
N GLU A 74 1.56 13.65 -5.01
CA GLU A 74 0.63 14.59 -5.66
C GLU A 74 0.62 14.47 -7.19
N ASP A 75 1.72 14.01 -7.78
CA ASP A 75 1.87 13.86 -9.22
C ASP A 75 1.21 12.57 -9.74
N GLN A 76 0.75 11.69 -8.86
CA GLN A 76 0.20 10.36 -9.16
C GLN A 76 -1.34 10.32 -9.29
N GLY A 77 -1.97 11.46 -9.65
CA GLY A 77 -3.38 11.49 -10.06
C GLY A 77 -4.42 11.63 -8.94
N ARG A 78 -4.02 11.74 -7.69
CA ARG A 78 -4.85 12.08 -6.53
C ARG A 78 -4.33 13.33 -5.82
N SER A 79 -3.99 14.32 -6.60
CA SER A 79 -3.29 15.54 -6.13
C SER A 79 -3.95 16.15 -4.90
N ARG A 80 -5.29 16.30 -4.87
CA ARG A 80 -6.00 16.88 -3.72
C ARG A 80 -5.89 16.05 -2.44
N TYR A 81 -5.93 14.73 -2.53
CA TYR A 81 -5.79 13.85 -1.38
C TYR A 81 -4.37 13.95 -0.81
N TRP A 82 -3.36 13.82 -1.67
CA TRP A 82 -1.97 13.87 -1.26
C TRP A 82 -1.56 15.27 -0.80
N ALA A 83 -2.01 16.34 -1.48
CA ALA A 83 -1.78 17.71 -1.04
C ALA A 83 -2.32 17.97 0.38
N LYS A 84 -3.51 17.42 0.69
CA LYS A 84 -4.07 17.48 2.05
C LYS A 84 -3.20 16.73 3.05
N LYS A 85 -2.66 15.56 2.68
CA LYS A 85 -1.75 14.79 3.53
C LYS A 85 -0.43 15.53 3.74
N HIS A 86 0.20 16.01 2.68
CA HIS A 86 1.44 16.78 2.79
C HIS A 86 1.25 18.03 3.65
N LYS A 87 0.12 18.74 3.50
CA LYS A 87 -0.20 19.93 4.31
C LYS A 87 -0.23 19.64 5.81
N GLN A 88 -0.66 18.46 6.22
CA GLN A 88 -0.66 18.05 7.63
C GLN A 88 0.74 17.98 8.23
N PHE A 89 1.76 17.84 7.38
CA PHE A 89 3.17 17.68 7.77
C PHE A 89 4.06 18.84 7.28
N GLY A 90 3.48 20.02 7.08
CA GLY A 90 4.22 21.23 6.71
C GLY A 90 4.26 21.54 5.22
N GLY A 91 3.59 20.74 4.39
CA GLY A 91 3.54 20.89 2.93
C GLY A 91 4.52 20.01 2.18
N ARG A 92 4.30 19.87 0.86
CA ARG A 92 5.12 19.03 -0.02
C ARG A 92 6.61 19.33 0.07
N ASP A 93 6.96 20.60 0.12
CA ASP A 93 8.37 21.05 0.09
C ASP A 93 9.01 21.15 1.48
N SER A 94 8.30 20.73 2.54
CA SER A 94 8.89 20.69 3.87
C SER A 94 9.99 19.64 3.98
N ASP A 95 11.02 19.92 4.77
CA ASP A 95 12.10 18.98 5.03
C ASP A 95 11.58 17.64 5.57
N LEU A 96 10.56 17.70 6.42
CA LEU A 96 9.90 16.50 6.96
C LEU A 96 9.35 15.61 5.85
N VAL A 97 8.57 16.17 4.90
CA VAL A 97 7.96 15.41 3.79
C VAL A 97 9.01 14.93 2.80
N GLN A 98 10.00 15.78 2.49
CA GLN A 98 11.02 15.47 1.48
C GLN A 98 12.04 14.44 1.97
N ASN A 99 12.46 14.52 3.25
CA ASN A 99 13.64 13.81 3.70
C ASN A 99 13.41 12.85 4.88
N HIS A 100 12.22 12.88 5.51
CA HIS A 100 12.01 12.14 6.76
C HIS A 100 10.71 11.34 6.81
N MET A 101 9.87 11.40 5.77
CA MET A 101 8.61 10.67 5.72
C MET A 101 8.61 9.58 4.66
N GLY A 102 8.03 8.45 5.03
CA GLY A 102 7.64 7.38 4.13
C GLY A 102 6.14 7.15 4.15
N TYR A 103 5.66 6.36 3.24
CA TYR A 103 4.27 5.89 3.19
C TYR A 103 4.23 4.38 2.92
N LEU A 104 3.30 3.71 3.56
CA LEU A 104 3.06 2.29 3.33
C LEU A 104 1.60 1.96 3.54
N ASP A 105 0.95 1.34 2.57
CA ASP A 105 -0.33 0.69 2.79
C ASP A 105 -0.14 -0.70 3.42
N LEU A 106 -1.04 -1.10 4.31
CA LEU A 106 -1.03 -2.45 4.91
C LEU A 106 -1.20 -3.54 3.86
N PHE A 107 -1.95 -3.24 2.81
CA PHE A 107 -2.15 -4.11 1.66
C PHE A 107 -1.83 -3.36 0.37
N PRO A 108 -1.06 -3.93 -0.55
CA PRO A 108 -0.73 -3.27 -1.81
C PRO A 108 -1.86 -3.31 -2.85
N LEU A 109 -2.99 -3.96 -2.54
CA LEU A 109 -4.11 -4.24 -3.44
C LEU A 109 -5.04 -3.03 -3.60
N LYS A 110 -5.40 -2.67 -4.84
CA LYS A 110 -6.18 -1.48 -5.16
C LYS A 110 -7.69 -1.68 -5.00
N GLU A 111 -8.32 -0.97 -4.08
CA GLU A 111 -9.78 -0.87 -3.98
C GLU A 111 -10.17 0.48 -3.33
N SER A 112 -11.10 1.20 -3.94
CA SER A 112 -11.52 2.53 -3.46
C SER A 112 -12.51 2.48 -2.30
N ARG A 113 -13.23 1.37 -2.16
CA ARG A 113 -14.24 1.20 -1.12
C ARG A 113 -13.72 0.24 -0.06
N GLN A 114 -13.32 0.79 1.09
CA GLN A 114 -12.75 0.00 2.18
C GLN A 114 -13.64 -1.18 2.61
N LEU A 115 -14.95 -0.95 2.76
CA LEU A 115 -15.87 -2.04 3.15
C LEU A 115 -15.92 -3.17 2.11
N ARG A 116 -15.83 -2.83 0.81
CA ARG A 116 -15.74 -3.83 -0.26
C ARG A 116 -14.43 -4.59 -0.19
N PHE A 117 -13.32 -3.89 0.01
CA PHE A 117 -12.00 -4.48 0.19
C PHE A 117 -11.99 -5.52 1.33
N GLU A 118 -12.49 -5.13 2.49
CA GLU A 118 -12.58 -6.01 3.65
C GLU A 118 -13.49 -7.21 3.38
N LYS A 119 -14.64 -6.99 2.71
CA LYS A 119 -15.57 -8.07 2.35
C LYS A 119 -14.94 -9.08 1.41
N ILE A 120 -14.16 -8.62 0.42
CA ILE A 120 -13.47 -9.48 -0.54
C ILE A 120 -12.39 -10.32 0.16
N LEU A 121 -11.57 -9.69 1.02
CA LEU A 121 -10.43 -10.38 1.65
C LEU A 121 -10.81 -11.21 2.88
N ARG A 122 -11.94 -10.94 3.52
CA ARG A 122 -12.35 -11.66 4.75
C ARG A 122 -12.33 -13.18 4.64
N PRO A 123 -12.82 -13.80 3.54
CA PRO A 123 -12.77 -15.26 3.38
C PRO A 123 -11.35 -15.83 3.21
N TYR A 124 -10.39 -14.99 2.83
CA TYR A 124 -9.02 -15.38 2.48
C TYR A 124 -8.02 -14.91 3.55
N ASN A 125 -8.23 -15.40 4.78
CA ASN A 125 -7.41 -14.97 5.91
C ASN A 125 -5.94 -15.35 5.75
N ASP A 126 -5.66 -16.46 5.08
CA ASP A 126 -4.30 -16.90 4.78
C ASP A 126 -3.58 -15.92 3.84
N LEU A 127 -4.22 -15.46 2.76
CA LEU A 127 -3.67 -14.41 1.88
C LEU A 127 -3.46 -13.11 2.65
N ARG A 128 -4.45 -12.70 3.47
CA ARG A 128 -4.33 -11.51 4.32
C ARG A 128 -3.09 -11.56 5.20
N MET A 129 -2.90 -12.67 5.90
CA MET A 129 -1.77 -12.84 6.81
C MET A 129 -0.43 -12.86 6.08
N LEU A 130 -0.36 -13.47 4.91
CA LEU A 130 0.84 -13.47 4.08
C LEU A 130 1.22 -12.06 3.61
N LEU A 131 0.25 -11.27 3.14
CA LEU A 131 0.47 -9.89 2.72
C LEU A 131 0.89 -9.00 3.90
N LEU A 132 0.19 -9.10 5.04
CA LEU A 132 0.53 -8.37 6.25
C LEU A 132 1.94 -8.70 6.76
N LYS A 133 2.35 -9.96 6.68
CA LYS A 133 3.71 -10.36 7.05
C LYS A 133 4.76 -9.65 6.19
N LYS A 134 4.53 -9.55 4.87
CA LYS A 134 5.45 -8.80 3.99
C LYS A 134 5.48 -7.31 4.30
N THR A 135 4.33 -6.73 4.61
CA THR A 135 4.24 -5.34 5.05
C THR A 135 4.96 -5.12 6.39
N GLN A 136 4.84 -6.05 7.33
CA GLN A 136 5.56 -5.99 8.60
C GLN A 136 7.08 -6.06 8.38
N GLU A 137 7.56 -6.99 7.55
CA GLU A 137 8.98 -7.09 7.17
C GLU A 137 9.50 -5.76 6.58
N GLU A 138 8.68 -5.07 5.78
CA GLU A 138 9.05 -3.76 5.24
C GLU A 138 9.06 -2.67 6.31
N ILE A 139 8.10 -2.65 7.24
CA ILE A 139 8.10 -1.73 8.40
C ILE A 139 9.37 -1.93 9.24
N GLU A 140 9.73 -3.17 9.53
CA GLU A 140 10.95 -3.50 10.27
C GLU A 140 12.21 -3.05 9.52
N ARG A 141 12.22 -3.15 8.19
CA ARG A 141 13.33 -2.65 7.35
C ARG A 141 13.44 -1.13 7.38
N ILE A 142 12.30 -0.42 7.31
CA ILE A 142 12.25 1.05 7.40
C ILE A 142 12.71 1.51 8.77
N ASP A 143 12.42 0.75 9.82
CA ASP A 143 12.73 1.06 11.22
C ASP A 143 12.27 2.48 11.62
N PRO A 144 10.94 2.81 11.46
CA PRO A 144 10.46 4.16 11.67
C PRO A 144 10.47 4.53 13.15
N LYS A 145 10.83 5.78 13.46
CA LYS A 145 10.71 6.32 14.82
C LYS A 145 9.26 6.51 15.26
N LEU A 146 8.39 6.76 14.29
CA LEU A 146 6.97 7.02 14.53
C LEU A 146 6.15 6.48 13.37
N ILE A 147 5.08 5.76 13.69
CA ILE A 147 4.06 5.34 12.73
C ILE A 147 2.80 6.16 12.98
N VAL A 148 2.29 6.81 11.93
CA VAL A 148 1.04 7.56 11.95
C VAL A 148 0.03 6.86 11.05
N HIS A 149 -1.08 6.42 11.64
CA HIS A 149 -2.14 5.79 10.86
C HIS A 149 -2.97 6.84 10.13
N ALA A 150 -3.06 6.72 8.82
CA ALA A 150 -3.78 7.66 7.96
C ALA A 150 -5.30 7.61 8.13
N ASN A 151 -5.80 6.49 8.64
CA ASN A 151 -7.22 6.28 8.93
C ASN A 151 -7.41 5.32 10.10
N LYS A 152 -8.63 5.37 10.69
CA LYS A 152 -8.97 4.57 11.87
C LYS A 152 -8.89 3.05 11.60
N GLY A 153 -9.19 2.61 10.39
CA GLY A 153 -9.21 1.19 10.04
C GLY A 153 -7.82 0.54 10.12
N SER A 154 -6.75 1.28 9.84
CA SER A 154 -5.38 0.73 9.89
C SER A 154 -4.89 0.39 11.31
N LEU A 155 -5.61 0.83 12.35
CA LEU A 155 -5.30 0.47 13.74
C LEU A 155 -5.72 -0.96 14.12
N TYR A 156 -6.53 -1.63 13.30
CA TYR A 156 -7.08 -2.96 13.63
C TYR A 156 -6.31 -4.12 12.97
N TYR A 157 -5.23 -3.81 12.27
CA TYR A 157 -4.31 -4.75 11.66
C TYR A 157 -2.92 -4.63 12.27
#